data_b668b8040ab0bd445f4966688e9f33b4
#
_entry.id   b668b8040ab0bd445f4966688e9f33b4
#
_cell.length_a   1.000
_cell.length_b   1.000
_cell.length_c   1.000
_cell.angle_alpha   90.00
_cell.angle_beta   90.00
_cell.angle_gamma   90.00
#
_symmetry.space_group_name_H-M   'P 1'
#
loop_
_entity.id
_entity.type
_entity.pdbx_description
1 polymer ?
#
loop_
_entity_poly.entity_id
_entity_poly.type
_entity_poly.pdbx_seq_one_letter_code
_entity_poly.pdbx_strand_id
1 'polypeptide(L)'
;MWSLATPAALVLLPLPLIVRRLLPPVRHAKAALLVPPTIARQLGDAGRHGLAARLPVLLPAILWTCLVLALAGPQRLTDTGALPVSGRDIVLVLDLSGSMETEDFEIDGHTVSRLDAVKQVGAAFARGREGDRMGLVIFAEGPYFATPMTFDSEAVADAIEAATIGISGRSTAISDGLGLAMKRLAAGDAASRVVVLLSDGVDTSGRVAPVGASRLASELGIRIHTIALGVTAVGEAGATRDSVDAGTLEKMATTTGGGAFRVRTTADLAAVGADIDKMEANAHQAASVAVQQPFWPWPAGLAFAAGLLLLAGGGRRP
;
A
#
# COMPACT_ATOMS: atom_id res chain seq x y z
N MET A 1 8.62 15.71 11.37
CA MET A 1 10.02 16.05 11.73
C MET A 1 10.82 16.35 10.46
N TRP A 2 11.81 17.27 10.52
CA TRP A 2 12.72 17.54 9.40
C TRP A 2 13.94 16.63 9.51
N SER A 3 14.37 16.05 8.40
CA SER A 3 15.59 15.24 8.30
C SER A 3 16.36 15.62 7.03
N LEU A 4 17.62 15.25 6.96
CA LEU A 4 18.46 15.42 5.79
C LEU A 4 18.82 14.05 5.24
N ALA A 5 18.65 13.83 3.93
CA ALA A 5 19.01 12.56 3.29
C ALA A 5 20.52 12.30 3.34
N THR A 6 21.31 13.36 3.10
CA THR A 6 22.77 13.28 3.09
C THR A 6 23.38 14.43 3.90
N PRO A 7 23.38 14.36 5.26
CA PRO A 7 23.89 15.43 6.12
C PRO A 7 25.39 15.72 5.90
N ALA A 8 26.15 14.70 5.44
CA ALA A 8 27.56 14.86 5.11
C ALA A 8 27.83 15.92 4.02
N ALA A 9 26.85 16.20 3.16
CA ALA A 9 26.99 17.24 2.13
C ALA A 9 27.24 18.65 2.72
N LEU A 10 26.79 18.91 3.94
CA LEU A 10 26.99 20.21 4.61
C LEU A 10 28.49 20.52 4.85
N VAL A 11 29.36 19.53 4.86
CA VAL A 11 30.82 19.71 4.96
C VAL A 11 31.37 20.50 3.76
N LEU A 12 30.64 20.53 2.64
CA LEU A 12 31.03 21.30 1.45
C LEU A 12 30.75 22.80 1.57
N LEU A 13 29.98 23.25 2.55
CA LEU A 13 29.64 24.67 2.74
C LEU A 13 30.87 25.60 2.83
N PRO A 14 31.94 25.29 3.63
CA PRO A 14 33.10 26.14 3.74
C PRO A 14 34.07 26.06 2.55
N LEU A 15 33.86 25.13 1.59
CA LEU A 15 34.78 24.89 0.47
C LEU A 15 35.14 26.16 -0.33
N PRO A 16 34.21 27.07 -0.71
CA PRO A 16 34.56 28.28 -1.44
C PRO A 16 35.49 29.21 -0.65
N LEU A 17 35.31 29.25 0.68
CA LEU A 17 36.18 30.05 1.56
C LEU A 17 37.58 29.46 1.66
N ILE A 18 37.66 28.12 1.74
CA ILE A 18 38.93 27.38 1.76
C ILE A 18 39.68 27.59 0.44
N VAL A 19 38.98 27.42 -0.68
CA VAL A 19 39.55 27.64 -2.02
C VAL A 19 40.06 29.06 -2.20
N ARG A 20 39.27 30.04 -1.78
CA ARG A 20 39.67 31.48 -1.84
C ARG A 20 40.89 31.77 -0.97
N ARG A 21 41.11 31.03 0.11
CA ARG A 21 42.26 31.25 1.02
C ARG A 21 43.52 30.54 0.55
N LEU A 22 43.36 29.39 -0.14
CA LEU A 22 44.49 28.59 -0.62
C LEU A 22 44.99 28.96 -2.01
N LEU A 23 44.09 29.48 -2.88
CA LEU A 23 44.42 29.86 -4.22
C LEU A 23 44.72 31.33 -4.32
N PRO A 24 45.87 31.77 -4.91
CA PRO A 24 46.17 33.17 -5.11
C PRO A 24 45.14 33.82 -6.06
N PRO A 25 44.82 35.09 -5.88
CA PRO A 25 43.87 35.79 -6.73
C PRO A 25 44.44 35.85 -8.17
N VAL A 26 43.64 35.36 -9.13
CA VAL A 26 44.00 35.50 -10.56
C VAL A 26 43.93 36.98 -10.91
N ARG A 27 45.08 37.60 -11.08
CA ARG A 27 45.20 38.97 -11.58
C ARG A 27 44.96 38.96 -13.07
N HIS A 28 43.72 39.23 -13.51
CA HIS A 28 43.51 39.57 -14.90
C HIS A 28 44.23 40.90 -15.16
N ALA A 29 45.25 40.88 -16.00
CA ALA A 29 45.87 42.09 -16.48
C ALA A 29 44.82 42.89 -17.27
N LYS A 30 44.12 43.78 -16.59
CA LYS A 30 43.31 44.79 -17.28
C LYS A 30 44.26 45.72 -17.97
N ALA A 31 44.09 45.92 -19.29
CA ALA A 31 44.78 47.02 -19.99
C ALA A 31 44.53 48.30 -19.20
N ALA A 32 45.55 48.79 -18.50
CA ALA A 32 45.44 49.98 -17.71
C ALA A 32 45.46 51.16 -18.71
N LEU A 33 44.28 51.78 -18.90
CA LEU A 33 44.23 53.08 -19.51
C LEU A 33 44.96 54.07 -18.57
N LEU A 34 46.06 54.63 -19.03
CA LEU A 34 46.76 55.65 -18.32
C LEU A 34 45.89 56.95 -18.32
N VAL A 35 45.14 57.11 -17.29
CA VAL A 35 44.26 58.29 -17.09
C VAL A 35 45.02 59.24 -16.18
N PRO A 36 45.10 60.57 -16.53
CA PRO A 36 45.69 61.56 -15.68
C PRO A 36 45.10 61.56 -14.27
N PRO A 37 45.90 61.80 -13.22
CA PRO A 37 45.45 61.65 -11.82
C PRO A 37 44.31 62.59 -11.41
N THR A 38 44.10 63.69 -12.12
CA THR A 38 42.99 64.61 -11.91
C THR A 38 41.63 64.01 -12.32
N ILE A 39 41.60 63.26 -13.40
CA ILE A 39 40.37 62.57 -13.90
C ILE A 39 40.11 61.25 -13.12
N ALA A 40 41.19 60.56 -12.70
CA ALA A 40 41.05 59.35 -11.89
C ALA A 40 40.37 59.57 -10.54
N ARG A 41 40.57 60.77 -9.92
CA ARG A 41 39.88 61.19 -8.67
C ARG A 41 38.39 61.40 -8.88
N GLN A 42 37.98 62.03 -9.97
CA GLN A 42 36.55 62.22 -10.27
C GLN A 42 35.80 60.97 -10.67
N LEU A 43 36.48 60.01 -11.29
CA LEU A 43 35.92 58.71 -11.64
C LEU A 43 35.91 57.74 -10.46
N GLY A 44 36.83 57.94 -9.48
CA GLY A 44 36.92 57.08 -8.29
C GLY A 44 35.81 57.33 -7.27
N ASP A 45 35.19 58.50 -7.25
CA ASP A 45 34.10 58.80 -6.31
C ASP A 45 32.69 58.53 -6.83
N ALA A 46 32.54 58.13 -8.10
CA ALA A 46 31.29 57.57 -8.59
C ALA A 46 31.08 56.16 -7.98
N GLY A 47 31.11 56.16 -6.65
CA GLY A 47 31.24 55.00 -5.80
C GLY A 47 30.15 53.96 -6.01
N ARG A 48 30.59 52.79 -6.26
CA ARG A 48 29.80 51.58 -6.02
C ARG A 48 29.53 51.42 -4.52
N HIS A 49 28.83 52.37 -3.90
CA HIS A 49 28.32 52.27 -2.55
C HIS A 49 26.87 51.77 -2.63
N GLY A 50 26.64 50.53 -2.27
CA GLY A 50 25.29 49.98 -2.26
C GLY A 50 25.25 48.47 -2.48
N LEU A 51 24.06 47.91 -2.44
CA LEU A 51 23.77 46.50 -2.70
C LEU A 51 24.39 46.03 -4.03
N ALA A 52 24.43 46.84 -5.07
CA ALA A 52 25.02 46.52 -6.38
C ALA A 52 26.52 46.20 -6.33
N ALA A 53 27.27 46.73 -5.36
CA ALA A 53 28.70 46.40 -5.18
C ALA A 53 28.93 45.06 -4.54
N ARG A 54 27.95 44.55 -3.80
CA ARG A 54 28.00 43.25 -3.08
C ARG A 54 27.44 42.10 -3.88
N LEU A 55 26.62 42.38 -4.90
CA LEU A 55 25.99 41.33 -5.75
C LEU A 55 26.99 40.33 -6.35
N PRO A 56 28.16 40.73 -6.88
CA PRO A 56 29.11 39.77 -7.49
C PRO A 56 29.77 38.83 -6.49
N VAL A 57 29.65 39.08 -5.19
CA VAL A 57 30.14 38.21 -4.12
C VAL A 57 28.98 37.41 -3.51
N LEU A 58 27.80 38.02 -3.38
CA LEU A 58 26.62 37.39 -2.77
C LEU A 58 26.00 36.31 -3.67
N LEU A 59 25.85 36.57 -4.98
CA LEU A 59 25.22 35.62 -5.89
C LEU A 59 25.94 34.26 -5.98
N PRO A 60 27.30 34.19 -6.12
CA PRO A 60 27.99 32.90 -6.08
C PRO A 60 27.90 32.21 -4.73
N ALA A 61 27.87 32.97 -3.62
CA ALA A 61 27.71 32.43 -2.29
C ALA A 61 26.32 31.81 -2.09
N ILE A 62 25.27 32.49 -2.55
CA ILE A 62 23.89 31.97 -2.53
C ILE A 62 23.79 30.74 -3.41
N LEU A 63 24.30 30.78 -4.64
CA LEU A 63 24.33 29.68 -5.57
C LEU A 63 24.95 28.44 -4.90
N TRP A 64 26.14 28.60 -4.33
CA TRP A 64 26.85 27.50 -3.67
C TRP A 64 26.09 26.93 -2.48
N THR A 65 25.60 27.82 -1.60
CA THR A 65 24.83 27.41 -0.41
C THR A 65 23.56 26.65 -0.81
N CYS A 66 22.83 27.14 -1.79
CA CYS A 66 21.61 26.49 -2.29
C CYS A 66 21.91 25.15 -2.94
N LEU A 67 23.02 25.01 -3.70
CA LEU A 67 23.44 23.73 -4.26
C LEU A 67 23.78 22.70 -3.18
N VAL A 68 24.53 23.11 -2.15
CA VAL A 68 24.87 22.23 -1.03
C VAL A 68 23.63 21.84 -0.24
N LEU A 69 22.68 22.76 -0.02
CA LEU A 69 21.40 22.45 0.62
C LEU A 69 20.55 21.52 -0.23
N ALA A 70 20.52 21.69 -1.54
CA ALA A 70 19.83 20.78 -2.43
C ALA A 70 20.44 19.36 -2.38
N LEU A 71 21.78 19.27 -2.33
CA LEU A 71 22.52 18.01 -2.22
C LEU A 71 22.32 17.36 -0.84
N ALA A 72 22.17 18.15 0.23
CA ALA A 72 21.87 17.65 1.57
C ALA A 72 20.48 16.99 1.63
N GLY A 73 19.60 17.27 0.66
CA GLY A 73 18.30 16.64 0.49
C GLY A 73 17.39 16.84 1.71
N PRO A 74 16.94 18.07 2.00
CA PRO A 74 16.00 18.29 3.09
C PRO A 74 14.71 17.53 2.83
N GLN A 75 14.27 16.76 3.82
CA GLN A 75 13.09 15.92 3.78
C GLN A 75 12.21 16.21 4.99
N ARG A 76 10.92 16.17 4.78
CA ARG A 76 9.94 16.24 5.86
C ARG A 76 9.21 14.90 5.94
N LEU A 77 9.25 14.29 7.12
CA LEU A 77 8.33 13.21 7.44
C LEU A 77 6.94 13.85 7.55
N THR A 78 6.14 13.67 6.53
CA THR A 78 4.74 14.08 6.54
C THR A 78 3.94 12.79 6.67
N ASP A 79 3.07 12.74 7.65
CA ASP A 79 1.96 11.81 7.67
C ASP A 79 0.96 12.28 6.59
N THR A 80 1.42 12.30 5.35
CA THR A 80 0.51 12.40 4.22
C THR A 80 -0.24 11.10 4.24
N GLY A 81 -1.57 11.18 4.34
CA GLY A 81 -2.45 10.03 4.29
C GLY A 81 -2.01 9.02 3.25
N ALA A 82 -0.95 8.29 3.59
CA ALA A 82 -0.67 7.02 2.99
C ALA A 82 -1.99 6.28 3.08
N LEU A 83 -2.41 5.67 2.01
CA LEU A 83 -3.54 4.75 1.98
C LEU A 83 -3.62 4.13 3.37
N PRO A 84 -4.76 4.22 4.05
CA PRO A 84 -4.89 3.70 5.40
C PRO A 84 -4.57 2.21 5.33
N VAL A 85 -3.30 1.87 5.52
CA VAL A 85 -2.86 0.48 5.57
C VAL A 85 -3.32 0.00 6.93
N SER A 86 -4.36 -0.80 6.95
CA SER A 86 -4.99 -1.28 8.19
C SER A 86 -4.07 -2.21 8.99
N GLY A 87 -2.98 -2.69 8.39
CA GLY A 87 -2.11 -3.72 8.98
C GLY A 87 -2.76 -5.10 9.02
N ARG A 88 -3.86 -5.30 8.26
CA ARG A 88 -4.55 -6.58 8.12
C ARG A 88 -4.19 -7.26 6.80
N ASP A 89 -3.94 -8.55 6.88
CA ASP A 89 -3.85 -9.44 5.75
C ASP A 89 -5.10 -10.32 5.73
N ILE A 90 -5.87 -10.23 4.66
CA ILE A 90 -7.09 -10.99 4.46
C ILE A 90 -6.92 -11.91 3.25
N VAL A 91 -7.10 -13.21 3.44
CA VAL A 91 -7.20 -14.15 2.31
C VAL A 91 -8.62 -14.64 2.20
N LEU A 92 -9.28 -14.31 1.09
CA LEU A 92 -10.55 -14.93 0.72
C LEU A 92 -10.27 -16.31 0.18
N VAL A 93 -10.99 -17.31 0.69
CA VAL A 93 -10.88 -18.73 0.26
C VAL A 93 -12.24 -19.12 -0.28
N LEU A 94 -12.31 -19.22 -1.61
CA LEU A 94 -13.54 -19.40 -2.37
C LEU A 94 -13.67 -20.83 -2.86
N ASP A 95 -14.80 -21.46 -2.52
CA ASP A 95 -15.19 -22.77 -3.00
C ASP A 95 -15.74 -22.68 -4.44
N LEU A 96 -15.18 -23.45 -5.35
CA LEU A 96 -15.66 -23.64 -6.71
C LEU A 96 -15.96 -25.11 -7.02
N SER A 97 -16.36 -25.87 -6.01
CA SER A 97 -16.80 -27.25 -6.17
C SER A 97 -18.13 -27.35 -6.92
N GLY A 98 -18.49 -28.57 -7.33
CA GLY A 98 -19.69 -28.78 -8.11
C GLY A 98 -21.00 -28.43 -7.38
N SER A 99 -21.02 -28.44 -6.03
CA SER A 99 -22.19 -28.02 -5.23
C SER A 99 -22.53 -26.55 -5.40
N MET A 100 -21.59 -25.71 -5.82
CA MET A 100 -21.78 -24.29 -6.06
C MET A 100 -22.61 -24.00 -7.33
N GLU A 101 -22.88 -25.01 -8.19
CA GLU A 101 -23.84 -24.90 -9.30
C GLU A 101 -25.31 -24.95 -8.83
N THR A 102 -25.57 -25.34 -7.57
CA THR A 102 -26.92 -25.47 -7.05
C THR A 102 -27.63 -24.11 -7.05
N GLU A 103 -28.81 -24.06 -7.68
CA GLU A 103 -29.68 -22.86 -7.78
C GLU A 103 -30.66 -22.87 -6.61
N ASP A 104 -30.21 -22.49 -5.42
CA ASP A 104 -31.04 -22.42 -4.20
C ASP A 104 -30.97 -21.05 -3.51
N PHE A 105 -30.33 -20.09 -4.15
CA PHE A 105 -30.24 -18.71 -3.67
C PHE A 105 -31.25 -17.81 -4.37
N GLU A 106 -31.75 -16.81 -3.64
CA GLU A 106 -32.65 -15.79 -4.20
C GLU A 106 -32.01 -14.40 -4.08
N ILE A 107 -31.80 -13.73 -5.23
CA ILE A 107 -31.29 -12.36 -5.34
C ILE A 107 -32.32 -11.55 -6.12
N ASP A 108 -32.83 -10.48 -5.52
CA ASP A 108 -33.81 -9.57 -6.14
C ASP A 108 -35.03 -10.27 -6.74
N GLY A 109 -35.51 -11.37 -6.10
CA GLY A 109 -36.63 -12.15 -6.56
C GLY A 109 -36.34 -13.13 -7.69
N HIS A 110 -35.07 -13.34 -8.04
CA HIS A 110 -34.61 -14.31 -9.01
C HIS A 110 -33.79 -15.41 -8.33
N THR A 111 -34.09 -16.67 -8.69
CA THR A 111 -33.26 -17.80 -8.25
C THR A 111 -31.94 -17.79 -9.00
N VAL A 112 -30.83 -17.86 -8.27
CA VAL A 112 -29.46 -17.86 -8.80
C VAL A 112 -28.65 -19.00 -8.22
N SER A 113 -27.53 -19.35 -8.86
CA SER A 113 -26.61 -20.33 -8.34
C SER A 113 -25.88 -19.81 -7.08
N ARG A 114 -25.42 -20.74 -6.23
CA ARG A 114 -24.56 -20.40 -5.08
C ARG A 114 -23.33 -19.64 -5.54
N LEU A 115 -22.76 -20.02 -6.68
CA LEU A 115 -21.60 -19.32 -7.25
C LEU A 115 -21.93 -17.86 -7.58
N ASP A 116 -23.06 -17.59 -8.23
CA ASP A 116 -23.43 -16.20 -8.58
C ASP A 116 -23.67 -15.37 -7.30
N ALA A 117 -24.31 -15.98 -6.29
CA ALA A 117 -24.46 -15.34 -5.00
C ALA A 117 -23.10 -15.01 -4.36
N VAL A 118 -22.15 -15.95 -4.37
CA VAL A 118 -20.79 -15.76 -3.83
C VAL A 118 -20.02 -14.72 -4.58
N LYS A 119 -20.10 -14.67 -5.91
CA LYS A 119 -19.44 -13.66 -6.71
C LYS A 119 -19.90 -12.26 -6.32
N GLN A 120 -21.21 -12.06 -6.25
CA GLN A 120 -21.77 -10.77 -5.84
C GLN A 120 -21.33 -10.38 -4.43
N VAL A 121 -21.38 -11.34 -3.51
CA VAL A 121 -21.01 -11.23 -2.11
C VAL A 121 -19.55 -10.93 -1.91
N GLY A 122 -18.72 -11.79 -2.46
CA GLY A 122 -17.27 -11.72 -2.29
C GLY A 122 -16.69 -10.48 -2.96
N ALA A 123 -17.18 -10.10 -4.14
CA ALA A 123 -16.74 -8.90 -4.82
C ALA A 123 -17.14 -7.63 -4.03
N ALA A 124 -18.39 -7.56 -3.54
CA ALA A 124 -18.82 -6.44 -2.70
C ALA A 124 -18.02 -6.36 -1.39
N PHE A 125 -17.74 -7.51 -0.76
CA PHE A 125 -16.87 -7.58 0.40
C PHE A 125 -15.47 -7.06 0.08
N ALA A 126 -14.86 -7.49 -1.02
CA ALA A 126 -13.54 -7.05 -1.42
C ALA A 126 -13.48 -5.53 -1.67
N ARG A 127 -14.43 -4.98 -2.42
CA ARG A 127 -14.52 -3.53 -2.69
C ARG A 127 -14.64 -2.68 -1.43
N GLY A 128 -15.30 -3.21 -0.40
CA GLY A 128 -15.45 -2.52 0.89
C GLY A 128 -14.19 -2.51 1.76
N ARG A 129 -13.05 -3.05 1.29
CA ARG A 129 -11.82 -3.28 2.07
C ARG A 129 -10.67 -2.37 1.68
N GLU A 130 -10.94 -1.09 1.51
CA GLU A 130 -9.87 -0.11 1.27
C GLU A 130 -8.87 -0.09 2.42
N GLY A 131 -7.58 -0.23 2.07
CA GLY A 131 -6.48 -0.22 3.03
C GLY A 131 -6.10 -1.59 3.62
N ASP A 132 -6.89 -2.64 3.42
CA ASP A 132 -6.50 -4.01 3.74
C ASP A 132 -5.66 -4.63 2.61
N ARG A 133 -4.71 -5.49 2.97
CA ARG A 133 -4.00 -6.29 1.98
C ARG A 133 -4.75 -7.59 1.78
N MET A 134 -5.27 -7.82 0.58
CA MET A 134 -6.13 -8.94 0.27
C MET A 134 -5.51 -9.89 -0.73
N GLY A 135 -5.87 -11.17 -0.66
CA GLY A 135 -5.56 -12.18 -1.66
C GLY A 135 -6.75 -13.11 -1.87
N LEU A 136 -6.80 -13.78 -3.01
CA LEU A 136 -7.84 -14.73 -3.36
C LEU A 136 -7.24 -16.11 -3.61
N VAL A 137 -7.65 -17.07 -2.81
CA VAL A 137 -7.44 -18.49 -3.05
C VAL A 137 -8.75 -19.11 -3.53
N ILE A 138 -8.70 -19.83 -4.61
CA ILE A 138 -9.81 -20.62 -5.13
C ILE A 138 -9.48 -22.10 -4.93
N PHE A 139 -10.48 -22.87 -4.53
CA PHE A 139 -10.30 -24.30 -4.38
C PHE A 139 -11.53 -25.09 -4.87
N ALA A 140 -11.28 -26.31 -5.32
CA ALA A 140 -12.21 -27.38 -5.51
C ALA A 140 -11.47 -28.69 -5.21
N GLU A 141 -10.98 -29.45 -6.19
CA GLU A 141 -10.11 -30.62 -5.99
C GLU A 141 -8.70 -30.24 -5.53
N GLY A 142 -8.20 -29.07 -5.97
CA GLY A 142 -6.93 -28.49 -5.55
C GLY A 142 -7.00 -26.97 -5.45
N PRO A 143 -6.26 -26.36 -4.52
CA PRO A 143 -6.25 -24.92 -4.33
C PRO A 143 -5.22 -24.23 -5.21
N TYR A 144 -5.52 -22.98 -5.62
CA TYR A 144 -4.54 -22.09 -6.25
C TYR A 144 -4.80 -20.64 -5.88
N PHE A 145 -3.78 -19.80 -6.01
CA PHE A 145 -3.94 -18.34 -5.89
C PHE A 145 -4.51 -17.77 -7.20
N ALA A 146 -5.72 -17.27 -7.14
CA ALA A 146 -6.30 -16.49 -8.25
C ALA A 146 -5.78 -15.07 -8.25
N THR A 147 -5.61 -14.47 -7.06
CA THR A 147 -4.98 -13.14 -6.90
C THR A 147 -3.98 -13.18 -5.76
N PRO A 148 -2.72 -12.77 -6.00
CA PRO A 148 -1.73 -12.65 -4.93
C PRO A 148 -2.13 -11.54 -3.95
N MET A 149 -1.46 -11.48 -2.78
CA MET A 149 -1.71 -10.43 -1.79
C MET A 149 -1.46 -9.03 -2.38
N THR A 150 -2.48 -8.20 -2.44
CA THR A 150 -2.48 -6.85 -3.01
C THR A 150 -3.30 -5.89 -2.14
N PHE A 151 -3.03 -4.58 -2.26
CA PHE A 151 -3.88 -3.52 -1.73
C PHE A 151 -4.96 -3.05 -2.73
N ASP A 152 -4.94 -3.62 -3.93
CA ASP A 152 -5.92 -3.35 -4.97
C ASP A 152 -7.15 -4.25 -4.75
N SER A 153 -8.12 -3.73 -4.01
CA SER A 153 -9.36 -4.43 -3.68
C SER A 153 -10.23 -4.68 -4.91
N GLU A 154 -10.16 -3.80 -5.93
CA GLU A 154 -10.90 -3.96 -7.18
C GLU A 154 -10.35 -5.15 -8.00
N ALA A 155 -9.01 -5.29 -8.07
CA ALA A 155 -8.41 -6.45 -8.74
C ALA A 155 -8.82 -7.79 -8.09
N VAL A 156 -9.03 -7.81 -6.77
CA VAL A 156 -9.55 -8.99 -6.07
C VAL A 156 -11.02 -9.23 -6.41
N ALA A 157 -11.83 -8.17 -6.44
CA ALA A 157 -13.24 -8.24 -6.80
C ALA A 157 -13.44 -8.75 -8.24
N ASP A 158 -12.68 -8.21 -9.20
CA ASP A 158 -12.70 -8.65 -10.60
C ASP A 158 -12.32 -10.14 -10.74
N ALA A 159 -11.34 -10.59 -9.98
CA ALA A 159 -10.93 -12.00 -9.99
C ALA A 159 -12.02 -12.94 -9.41
N ILE A 160 -12.78 -12.46 -8.41
CA ILE A 160 -13.93 -13.19 -7.87
C ILE A 160 -15.04 -13.27 -8.94
N GLU A 161 -15.36 -12.18 -9.61
CA GLU A 161 -16.38 -12.13 -10.66
C GLU A 161 -16.02 -13.00 -11.86
N ALA A 162 -14.72 -13.10 -12.20
CA ALA A 162 -14.22 -13.95 -13.27
C ALA A 162 -14.14 -15.45 -12.91
N ALA A 163 -14.34 -15.81 -11.63
CA ALA A 163 -14.23 -17.19 -11.18
C ALA A 163 -15.27 -18.11 -11.87
N THR A 164 -14.85 -19.30 -12.26
CA THR A 164 -15.73 -20.28 -12.94
C THR A 164 -15.51 -21.69 -12.39
N ILE A 165 -16.60 -22.47 -12.28
CA ILE A 165 -16.53 -23.87 -11.85
C ILE A 165 -15.80 -24.69 -12.91
N GLY A 166 -15.05 -25.71 -12.45
CA GLY A 166 -14.37 -26.68 -13.32
C GLY A 166 -12.89 -26.38 -13.57
N ILE A 167 -12.38 -25.20 -13.23
CA ILE A 167 -10.95 -24.87 -13.38
C ILE A 167 -10.09 -25.76 -12.47
N SER A 168 -10.55 -26.05 -11.26
CA SER A 168 -9.79 -26.80 -10.23
C SER A 168 -10.46 -28.16 -9.89
N GLY A 169 -11.24 -28.76 -10.79
CA GLY A 169 -11.99 -29.97 -10.53
C GLY A 169 -13.39 -29.68 -9.97
N ARG A 170 -14.06 -30.72 -9.44
CA ARG A 170 -15.45 -30.63 -8.94
C ARG A 170 -15.62 -31.14 -7.50
N SER A 171 -14.60 -31.77 -6.91
CA SER A 171 -14.61 -32.16 -5.49
C SER A 171 -14.29 -30.97 -4.58
N THR A 172 -14.47 -31.12 -3.26
CA THR A 172 -14.31 -30.06 -2.29
C THR A 172 -13.18 -30.42 -1.32
N ALA A 173 -12.04 -29.74 -1.40
CA ALA A 173 -10.88 -29.91 -0.54
C ALA A 173 -10.64 -28.67 0.32
N ILE A 174 -11.51 -28.45 1.32
CA ILE A 174 -11.50 -27.25 2.19
C ILE A 174 -10.14 -27.10 2.87
N SER A 175 -9.62 -28.20 3.42
CA SER A 175 -8.36 -28.16 4.18
C SER A 175 -7.16 -27.78 3.34
N ASP A 176 -7.14 -28.16 2.06
CA ASP A 176 -6.07 -27.81 1.13
C ASP A 176 -6.14 -26.30 0.79
N GLY A 177 -7.37 -25.78 0.57
CA GLY A 177 -7.61 -24.33 0.37
C GLY A 177 -7.14 -23.50 1.56
N LEU A 178 -7.51 -23.90 2.77
CA LEU A 178 -7.06 -23.27 4.00
C LEU A 178 -5.53 -23.39 4.17
N GLY A 179 -4.95 -24.55 3.87
CA GLY A 179 -3.50 -24.78 3.96
C GLY A 179 -2.71 -23.82 3.10
N LEU A 180 -3.17 -23.57 1.87
CA LEU A 180 -2.54 -22.62 0.96
C LEU A 180 -2.66 -21.17 1.48
N ALA A 181 -3.84 -20.77 1.97
CA ALA A 181 -4.07 -19.45 2.56
C ALA A 181 -3.21 -19.25 3.81
N MET A 182 -3.20 -20.21 4.74
CA MET A 182 -2.39 -20.15 5.96
C MET A 182 -0.90 -20.06 5.67
N LYS A 183 -0.39 -20.84 4.71
CA LYS A 183 1.02 -20.77 4.29
C LYS A 183 1.40 -19.37 3.84
N ARG A 184 0.52 -18.68 3.15
CA ARG A 184 0.78 -17.32 2.68
C ARG A 184 0.73 -16.30 3.82
N LEU A 185 -0.27 -16.39 4.68
CA LEU A 185 -0.42 -15.50 5.83
C LEU A 185 0.70 -15.67 6.87
N ALA A 186 1.14 -16.90 7.09
CA ALA A 186 2.23 -17.18 8.02
C ALA A 186 3.59 -16.63 7.55
N ALA A 187 3.76 -16.41 6.24
CA ALA A 187 4.98 -15.81 5.68
C ALA A 187 4.98 -14.27 5.75
N GLY A 188 3.88 -13.64 6.17
CA GLY A 188 3.73 -12.20 6.33
C GLY A 188 3.87 -11.76 7.78
N ASP A 189 4.07 -10.46 7.98
CA ASP A 189 4.28 -9.77 9.28
C ASP A 189 3.10 -8.89 9.66
N ALA A 190 1.93 -9.08 9.03
CA ALA A 190 0.74 -8.32 9.37
C ALA A 190 0.31 -8.55 10.82
N ALA A 191 -0.14 -7.49 11.48
CA ALA A 191 -0.59 -7.51 12.86
C ALA A 191 -1.87 -8.36 13.03
N SER A 192 -2.75 -8.36 12.02
CA SER A 192 -3.92 -9.20 11.94
C SER A 192 -3.88 -10.05 10.67
N ARG A 193 -4.11 -11.36 10.83
CA ARG A 193 -4.11 -12.35 9.76
C ARG A 193 -5.44 -13.09 9.76
N VAL A 194 -6.18 -12.92 8.69
CA VAL A 194 -7.58 -13.35 8.60
C VAL A 194 -7.79 -14.19 7.34
N VAL A 195 -8.51 -15.29 7.50
CA VAL A 195 -9.07 -16.05 6.40
C VAL A 195 -10.59 -15.89 6.42
N VAL A 196 -11.18 -15.58 5.28
CA VAL A 196 -12.64 -15.61 5.08
C VAL A 196 -12.95 -16.73 4.12
N LEU A 197 -13.50 -17.81 4.65
CA LEU A 197 -13.90 -19.00 3.90
C LEU A 197 -15.35 -18.87 3.43
N LEU A 198 -15.57 -18.93 2.12
CA LEU A 198 -16.88 -18.95 1.48
C LEU A 198 -17.09 -20.34 0.89
N SER A 199 -17.93 -21.16 1.54
CA SER A 199 -18.18 -22.55 1.16
C SER A 199 -19.52 -23.04 1.71
N ASP A 200 -20.03 -24.15 1.20
CA ASP A 200 -21.14 -24.87 1.79
C ASP A 200 -20.70 -25.83 2.93
N GLY A 201 -19.39 -25.96 3.17
CA GLY A 201 -18.80 -26.70 4.30
C GLY A 201 -18.73 -28.21 4.14
N VAL A 202 -19.13 -28.78 3.03
CA VAL A 202 -19.09 -30.22 2.79
C VAL A 202 -17.75 -30.62 2.18
N ASP A 203 -16.81 -31.10 3.00
CA ASP A 203 -15.52 -31.62 2.50
C ASP A 203 -15.72 -33.05 1.92
N THR A 204 -15.38 -33.22 0.66
CA THR A 204 -15.45 -34.49 -0.07
C THR A 204 -14.08 -35.11 -0.36
N SER A 205 -12.99 -34.42 -0.02
CA SER A 205 -11.61 -34.86 -0.28
C SER A 205 -11.16 -35.99 0.62
N GLY A 206 -11.66 -36.04 1.85
CA GLY A 206 -11.31 -37.04 2.86
C GLY A 206 -9.83 -37.02 3.30
N ARG A 207 -9.03 -36.00 2.88
CA ARG A 207 -7.58 -35.98 3.16
C ARG A 207 -7.29 -35.54 4.60
N VAL A 208 -7.79 -34.37 4.99
CA VAL A 208 -7.64 -33.80 6.33
C VAL A 208 -8.98 -33.24 6.77
N ALA A 209 -9.37 -33.51 8.00
CA ALA A 209 -10.61 -32.94 8.52
C ALA A 209 -10.51 -31.42 8.61
N PRO A 210 -11.48 -30.63 8.10
CA PRO A 210 -11.43 -29.16 8.11
C PRO A 210 -11.21 -28.56 9.51
N VAL A 211 -11.79 -29.14 10.55
CA VAL A 211 -11.55 -28.74 11.95
C VAL A 211 -10.08 -28.96 12.38
N GLY A 212 -9.38 -29.94 11.79
CA GLY A 212 -7.94 -30.12 12.02
C GLY A 212 -7.12 -28.98 11.45
N ALA A 213 -7.47 -28.51 10.24
CA ALA A 213 -6.83 -27.36 9.61
C ALA A 213 -7.07 -26.07 10.43
N SER A 214 -8.27 -25.90 11.00
CA SER A 214 -8.56 -24.71 11.84
C SER A 214 -7.77 -24.67 13.16
N ARG A 215 -7.43 -25.83 13.74
CA ARG A 215 -6.53 -25.88 14.92
C ARG A 215 -5.13 -25.37 14.57
N LEU A 216 -4.60 -25.79 13.43
CA LEU A 216 -3.31 -25.28 12.94
C LEU A 216 -3.37 -23.76 12.68
N ALA A 217 -4.47 -23.26 12.14
CA ALA A 217 -4.68 -21.82 11.97
C ALA A 217 -4.63 -21.07 13.30
N SER A 218 -5.29 -21.61 14.33
CA SER A 218 -5.27 -21.04 15.69
C SER A 218 -3.85 -21.01 16.29
N GLU A 219 -3.07 -22.08 16.12
CA GLU A 219 -1.67 -22.14 16.55
C GLU A 219 -0.79 -21.10 15.85
N LEU A 220 -1.08 -20.79 14.57
CA LEU A 220 -0.40 -19.76 13.79
C LEU A 220 -0.90 -18.36 14.07
N GLY A 221 -1.91 -18.18 14.95
CA GLY A 221 -2.55 -16.89 15.22
C GLY A 221 -3.31 -16.32 14.02
N ILE A 222 -3.88 -17.19 13.20
CA ILE A 222 -4.72 -16.85 12.04
C ILE A 222 -6.18 -17.10 12.40
N ARG A 223 -7.01 -16.08 12.26
CA ARG A 223 -8.46 -16.20 12.47
C ARG A 223 -9.16 -16.65 11.19
N ILE A 224 -10.11 -17.55 11.32
CA ILE A 224 -10.94 -18.02 10.22
C ILE A 224 -12.37 -17.56 10.47
N HIS A 225 -12.88 -16.70 9.61
CA HIS A 225 -14.31 -16.42 9.51
C HIS A 225 -14.89 -17.33 8.44
N THR A 226 -16.05 -17.90 8.70
CA THR A 226 -16.73 -18.78 7.75
C THR A 226 -18.04 -18.18 7.32
N ILE A 227 -18.32 -18.20 6.03
CA ILE A 227 -19.56 -17.76 5.42
C ILE A 227 -20.18 -18.99 4.76
N ALA A 228 -21.20 -19.54 5.43
CA ALA A 228 -21.95 -20.70 4.96
C ALA A 228 -22.94 -20.25 3.88
N LEU A 229 -22.88 -20.92 2.72
CA LEU A 229 -23.68 -20.60 1.55
C LEU A 229 -24.71 -21.69 1.29
N GLY A 230 -25.98 -21.35 1.38
CA GLY A 230 -27.09 -22.25 1.11
C GLY A 230 -28.26 -22.11 2.08
N VAL A 231 -29.43 -22.40 1.57
CA VAL A 231 -30.71 -22.16 2.26
C VAL A 231 -30.96 -23.21 3.32
N THR A 232 -30.68 -24.48 3.05
CA THR A 232 -30.97 -25.63 3.92
C THR A 232 -29.71 -26.20 4.54
N ALA A 233 -29.66 -26.32 5.88
CA ALA A 233 -28.54 -26.94 6.57
C ALA A 233 -28.75 -28.46 6.75
N VAL A 234 -27.64 -29.20 6.94
CA VAL A 234 -27.66 -30.62 7.32
C VAL A 234 -28.44 -30.77 8.63
N GLY A 235 -29.42 -31.65 8.63
CA GLY A 235 -30.32 -31.90 9.79
C GLY A 235 -31.59 -31.05 9.83
N GLU A 236 -31.76 -30.09 8.93
CA GLU A 236 -33.04 -29.38 8.75
C GLU A 236 -34.04 -30.17 7.90
N ALA A 237 -35.32 -29.86 8.03
CA ALA A 237 -36.37 -30.46 7.20
C ALA A 237 -36.14 -30.10 5.73
N GLY A 238 -36.06 -31.12 4.86
CA GLY A 238 -35.74 -30.93 3.44
C GLY A 238 -34.25 -31.01 3.11
N ALA A 239 -33.39 -31.40 4.05
CA ALA A 239 -31.98 -31.58 3.80
C ALA A 239 -31.72 -32.62 2.70
N THR A 240 -30.87 -32.26 1.73
CA THR A 240 -30.42 -33.06 0.61
C THR A 240 -28.92 -33.35 0.71
N ARG A 241 -28.35 -34.01 -0.29
CA ARG A 241 -26.88 -34.20 -0.35
C ARG A 241 -26.10 -32.90 -0.46
N ASP A 242 -26.72 -31.86 -1.01
CA ASP A 242 -26.13 -30.55 -1.19
C ASP A 242 -26.48 -29.59 -0.05
N SER A 243 -26.97 -30.09 1.08
CA SER A 243 -27.25 -29.27 2.27
C SER A 243 -25.98 -28.80 2.93
N VAL A 244 -26.00 -27.55 3.45
CA VAL A 244 -24.84 -26.88 4.03
C VAL A 244 -24.41 -27.52 5.35
N ASP A 245 -23.13 -27.85 5.50
CA ASP A 245 -22.57 -28.28 6.79
C ASP A 245 -22.15 -27.07 7.64
N ALA A 246 -23.16 -26.32 8.07
CA ALA A 246 -22.97 -25.15 8.93
C ALA A 246 -22.28 -25.51 10.26
N GLY A 247 -22.48 -26.72 10.77
CA GLY A 247 -21.89 -27.18 12.03
C GLY A 247 -20.38 -27.33 11.96
N THR A 248 -19.86 -27.83 10.84
CA THR A 248 -18.40 -27.89 10.61
C THR A 248 -17.81 -26.52 10.45
N LEU A 249 -18.45 -25.63 9.68
CA LEU A 249 -18.01 -24.24 9.47
C LEU A 249 -18.00 -23.45 10.80
N GLU A 250 -19.03 -23.60 11.64
CA GLU A 250 -19.10 -22.98 12.96
C GLU A 250 -17.96 -23.45 13.89
N LYS A 251 -17.68 -24.75 13.90
CA LYS A 251 -16.55 -25.29 14.69
C LYS A 251 -15.20 -24.75 14.23
N MET A 252 -15.02 -24.58 12.91
CA MET A 252 -13.79 -24.02 12.36
C MET A 252 -13.59 -22.56 12.78
N ALA A 253 -14.63 -21.75 12.67
CA ALA A 253 -14.59 -20.35 13.07
C ALA A 253 -14.33 -20.20 14.58
N THR A 254 -15.11 -20.89 15.41
CA THR A 254 -14.98 -20.83 16.87
C THR A 254 -13.63 -21.32 17.37
N THR A 255 -13.04 -22.34 16.75
CA THR A 255 -11.69 -22.85 17.08
C THR A 255 -10.62 -21.78 16.94
N THR A 256 -10.79 -20.83 16.01
CA THR A 256 -9.81 -19.78 15.72
C THR A 256 -10.18 -18.42 16.32
N GLY A 257 -11.30 -18.34 17.04
CA GLY A 257 -11.84 -17.08 17.56
C GLY A 257 -12.47 -16.17 16.49
N GLY A 258 -12.79 -16.72 15.33
CA GLY A 258 -13.51 -16.05 14.25
C GLY A 258 -15.03 -16.17 14.38
N GLY A 259 -15.75 -15.51 13.46
CA GLY A 259 -17.21 -15.57 13.33
C GLY A 259 -17.66 -16.56 12.30
N ALA A 260 -18.78 -17.28 12.59
CA ALA A 260 -19.49 -18.09 11.64
C ALA A 260 -20.78 -17.38 11.19
N PHE A 261 -20.92 -17.20 9.91
CA PHE A 261 -22.07 -16.49 9.31
C PHE A 261 -22.79 -17.43 8.34
N ARG A 262 -24.10 -17.26 8.28
CA ARG A 262 -24.91 -17.95 7.28
C ARG A 262 -25.61 -16.92 6.42
N VAL A 263 -25.38 -16.99 5.13
CA VAL A 263 -25.95 -16.06 4.16
C VAL A 263 -27.03 -16.78 3.38
N ARG A 264 -28.21 -16.26 3.43
CA ARG A 264 -29.42 -16.73 2.70
C ARG A 264 -29.93 -15.67 1.72
N THR A 265 -29.63 -14.40 2.01
CA THR A 265 -30.05 -13.23 1.23
C THR A 265 -28.91 -12.25 1.05
N THR A 266 -29.02 -11.38 0.06
CA THR A 266 -28.04 -10.27 -0.16
C THR A 266 -27.96 -9.31 1.03
N ALA A 267 -29.05 -9.14 1.80
CA ALA A 267 -29.05 -8.29 2.98
C ALA A 267 -28.18 -8.86 4.12
N ASP A 268 -28.18 -10.20 4.30
CA ASP A 268 -27.36 -10.85 5.32
C ASP A 268 -25.87 -10.59 5.09
N LEU A 269 -25.49 -10.41 3.84
CA LEU A 269 -24.14 -10.22 3.40
C LEU A 269 -23.50 -8.90 3.82
N ALA A 270 -24.22 -7.79 3.66
CA ALA A 270 -23.75 -6.48 4.13
C ALA A 270 -23.52 -6.50 5.65
N ALA A 271 -24.39 -7.22 6.38
CA ALA A 271 -24.24 -7.41 7.82
C ALA A 271 -22.98 -8.19 8.19
N VAL A 272 -22.66 -9.26 7.44
CA VAL A 272 -21.45 -10.06 7.65
C VAL A 272 -20.17 -9.21 7.52
N GLY A 273 -20.09 -8.36 6.51
CA GLY A 273 -18.96 -7.45 6.34
C GLY A 273 -18.75 -6.55 7.55
N ALA A 274 -19.82 -5.93 8.03
CA ALA A 274 -19.78 -5.05 9.20
C ALA A 274 -19.44 -5.79 10.51
N ASP A 275 -19.86 -7.04 10.65
CA ASP A 275 -19.58 -7.83 11.85
C ASP A 275 -18.13 -8.35 11.86
N ILE A 276 -17.56 -8.73 10.70
CA ILE A 276 -16.14 -9.02 10.58
C ILE A 276 -15.32 -7.77 10.92
N ASP A 277 -15.73 -6.57 10.48
CA ASP A 277 -15.06 -5.32 10.84
C ASP A 277 -15.05 -5.04 12.33
N LYS A 278 -16.16 -5.28 13.01
CA LYS A 278 -16.23 -5.10 14.47
C LYS A 278 -15.29 -6.07 15.21
N MET A 279 -15.23 -7.33 14.76
CA MET A 279 -14.36 -8.34 15.36
C MET A 279 -12.87 -8.05 15.12
N GLU A 280 -12.55 -7.42 14.00
CA GLU A 280 -11.18 -7.09 13.58
C GLU A 280 -10.77 -5.63 13.87
N ALA A 281 -11.66 -4.83 14.48
CA ALA A 281 -11.45 -3.39 14.72
C ALA A 281 -10.22 -3.06 15.58
N ASN A 282 -9.79 -3.99 16.43
CA ASN A 282 -8.65 -3.78 17.34
C ASN A 282 -7.28 -3.84 16.63
N ALA A 283 -7.24 -4.21 15.35
CA ALA A 283 -6.01 -4.24 14.56
C ALA A 283 -5.63 -2.88 13.95
N HIS A 284 -6.48 -1.86 14.11
CA HIS A 284 -6.31 -0.52 13.51
C HIS A 284 -5.23 0.36 14.17
N GLN A 285 -4.24 -0.18 14.85
CA GLN A 285 -3.01 0.57 15.07
C GLN A 285 -2.22 0.57 13.75
N ALA A 286 -2.70 1.40 12.83
CA ALA A 286 -2.03 1.68 11.57
C ALA A 286 -0.57 2.02 11.86
N ALA A 287 0.34 1.18 11.39
CA ALA A 287 1.70 1.61 11.19
C ALA A 287 1.64 2.71 10.11
N SER A 288 1.62 3.98 10.55
CA SER A 288 1.70 5.11 9.65
C SER A 288 3.02 4.99 8.89
N VAL A 289 2.95 4.61 7.63
CA VAL A 289 4.12 4.67 6.75
C VAL A 289 4.42 6.14 6.56
N ALA A 290 5.39 6.64 7.30
CA ALA A 290 5.86 8.01 7.17
C ALA A 290 6.53 8.16 5.79
N VAL A 291 5.82 8.80 4.86
CA VAL A 291 6.36 9.12 3.53
C VAL A 291 7.31 10.31 3.66
N GLN A 292 8.55 10.12 3.24
CA GLN A 292 9.54 11.19 3.19
C GLN A 292 9.27 12.07 1.97
N GLN A 293 8.71 13.26 2.20
CA GLN A 293 8.51 14.23 1.14
C GLN A 293 9.80 15.02 0.90
N PRO A 294 10.41 14.92 -0.30
CA PRO A 294 11.66 15.61 -0.60
C PRO A 294 11.42 17.10 -0.88
N PHE A 295 12.21 17.97 -0.25
CA PHE A 295 12.19 19.43 -0.43
C PHE A 295 13.39 19.98 -1.19
N TRP A 296 14.26 19.11 -1.72
CA TRP A 296 15.43 19.52 -2.51
C TRP A 296 15.12 20.37 -3.76
N PRO A 297 13.93 20.30 -4.41
CA PRO A 297 13.66 21.14 -5.59
C PRO A 297 13.64 22.65 -5.29
N TRP A 298 13.28 23.04 -4.05
CA TRP A 298 13.24 24.46 -3.68
C TRP A 298 14.63 25.11 -3.64
N PRO A 299 15.61 24.60 -2.89
CA PRO A 299 16.97 25.13 -2.95
C PRO A 299 17.61 24.95 -4.32
N ALA A 300 17.31 23.89 -5.07
CA ALA A 300 17.79 23.72 -6.44
C ALA A 300 17.25 24.80 -7.38
N GLY A 301 15.97 25.15 -7.28
CA GLY A 301 15.35 26.23 -8.06
C GLY A 301 15.98 27.61 -7.76
N LEU A 302 16.26 27.89 -6.48
CA LEU A 302 16.97 29.13 -6.09
C LEU A 302 18.40 29.17 -6.61
N ALA A 303 19.11 28.01 -6.58
CA ALA A 303 20.45 27.92 -7.17
C ALA A 303 20.43 28.19 -8.67
N PHE A 304 19.46 27.61 -9.37
CA PHE A 304 19.28 27.81 -10.81
C PHE A 304 19.01 29.28 -11.15
N ALA A 305 18.11 29.94 -10.41
CA ALA A 305 17.80 31.36 -10.59
C ALA A 305 19.04 32.26 -10.33
N ALA A 306 19.80 31.97 -9.28
CA ALA A 306 21.05 32.69 -9.00
C ALA A 306 22.09 32.48 -10.11
N GLY A 307 22.19 31.28 -10.68
CA GLY A 307 23.04 30.96 -11.82
C GLY A 307 22.68 31.76 -13.07
N LEU A 308 21.38 31.83 -13.39
CA LEU A 308 20.90 32.67 -14.53
C LEU A 308 21.21 34.14 -14.34
N LEU A 309 21.06 34.69 -13.12
CA LEU A 309 21.40 36.10 -12.82
C LEU A 309 22.90 36.34 -12.97
N LEU A 310 23.75 35.39 -12.59
CA LEU A 310 25.21 35.52 -12.80
C LEU A 310 25.56 35.53 -14.28
N LEU A 311 24.95 34.67 -15.10
CA LEU A 311 25.15 34.62 -16.55
C LEU A 311 24.68 35.93 -17.23
N ALA A 312 23.49 36.42 -16.86
CA ALA A 312 22.94 37.68 -17.39
C ALA A 312 23.78 38.89 -16.99
N GLY A 313 24.33 38.90 -15.78
CA GLY A 313 25.22 39.97 -15.29
C GLY A 313 26.64 39.90 -15.87
N GLY A 314 27.13 38.70 -16.22
CA GLY A 314 28.45 38.49 -16.84
C GLY A 314 28.51 38.92 -18.30
N GLY A 315 27.39 38.84 -19.04
CA GLY A 315 27.30 39.22 -20.45
C GLY A 315 27.29 40.75 -20.72
N ARG A 316 27.22 41.59 -19.68
CA ARG A 316 27.17 43.03 -19.79
C ARG A 316 28.49 43.73 -19.44
N ARG A 317 29.60 43.06 -19.49
CA ARG A 317 30.93 43.67 -19.32
C ARG A 317 31.57 43.82 -20.70
N PRO A 318 31.57 45.01 -21.28
CA PRO A 318 32.38 45.28 -22.47
C PRO A 318 33.87 45.20 -22.15
#